data_882f2c4904175e1e4411f134336b4f9a
#
_entry.id   882f2c4904175e1e4411f134336b4f9a
#
_cell.length_a   1.000
_cell.length_b   1.000
_cell.length_c   1.000
_cell.angle_alpha   90.00
_cell.angle_beta   90.00
_cell.angle_gamma   90.00
#
_symmetry.space_group_name_H-M   'P 1'
#
loop_
_entity.id
_entity.type
_entity.pdbx_description
1 polymer ?
#
loop_
_entity_poly.entity_id
_entity_poly.type
_entity_poly.pdbx_seq_one_letter_code
_entity_poly.pdbx_strand_id
1 'polypeptide(L)'
;DVRKFAWDMSIFLAQEFNLLSIASRYSTGSSIMPNKSNPDVIEIMRANYAEIAGHYSELENLLSLPSGYHRDLQLTKRSLIYSTHCATKTLSLLPDLIKSIKVNVQRSNSFIDQDMLMTDHAYNLVQSGVPFRDAYVKVKSTQDPQLITQPLSRKNSSSGSPYNLDLKILKSRLQKLTKPK
;
A
#
# COMPACT_ATOMS: atom_id res chain seq x y z
N ASP A 1 7.10 -2.40 -4.22
CA ASP A 1 6.35 -2.05 -3.00
C ASP A 1 6.06 -0.54 -2.94
N VAL A 2 7.04 0.37 -3.07
CA VAL A 2 6.81 1.84 -3.01
C VAL A 2 5.83 2.32 -4.08
N ARG A 3 5.94 1.80 -5.32
CA ARG A 3 4.99 2.14 -6.40
C ARG A 3 3.56 1.76 -6.04
N LYS A 4 3.35 0.57 -5.46
CA LYS A 4 2.03 0.13 -5.01
C LYS A 4 1.50 1.02 -3.90
N PHE A 5 2.32 1.29 -2.88
CA PHE A 5 1.97 2.23 -1.81
C PHE A 5 1.56 3.60 -2.37
N ALA A 6 2.36 4.17 -3.27
CA ALA A 6 2.05 5.46 -3.87
C ALA A 6 0.79 5.43 -4.72
N TRP A 7 0.49 4.32 -5.39
CA TRP A 7 -0.76 4.15 -6.12
C TRP A 7 -1.97 4.10 -5.19
N ASP A 8 -1.92 3.29 -4.13
CA ASP A 8 -2.99 3.20 -3.14
C ASP A 8 -3.23 4.58 -2.48
N MET A 9 -2.15 5.29 -2.11
CA MET A 9 -2.24 6.66 -1.60
C MET A 9 -2.88 7.63 -2.58
N SER A 10 -2.61 7.52 -3.89
CA SER A 10 -3.23 8.37 -4.91
C SER A 10 -4.75 8.21 -4.93
N ILE A 11 -5.24 6.99 -4.72
CA ILE A 11 -6.67 6.69 -4.65
C ILE A 11 -7.26 7.24 -3.35
N PHE A 12 -6.65 6.92 -2.21
CA PHE A 12 -7.20 7.26 -0.90
C PHE A 12 -7.15 8.76 -0.58
N LEU A 13 -6.26 9.51 -1.24
CA LEU A 13 -6.16 10.97 -1.14
C LEU A 13 -7.07 11.70 -2.13
N ALA A 14 -7.59 11.01 -3.16
CA ALA A 14 -8.48 11.64 -4.13
C ALA A 14 -9.72 12.22 -3.43
N GLN A 15 -10.15 13.40 -3.88
CA GLN A 15 -11.25 14.14 -3.25
C GLN A 15 -12.55 13.34 -3.22
N GLU A 16 -12.79 12.51 -4.23
CA GLU A 16 -13.97 11.64 -4.35
C GLU A 16 -14.01 10.61 -3.22
N PHE A 17 -12.88 10.04 -2.87
CA PHE A 17 -12.77 9.07 -1.79
C PHE A 17 -12.57 9.75 -0.43
N ASN A 18 -11.59 10.64 -0.35
CA ASN A 18 -11.26 11.42 0.86
C ASN A 18 -11.10 10.55 2.12
N LEU A 19 -10.45 9.40 1.95
CA LEU A 19 -10.21 8.45 3.05
C LEU A 19 -9.03 8.85 3.89
N LEU A 20 -8.01 9.46 3.26
CA LEU A 20 -6.78 9.89 3.89
C LEU A 20 -6.50 11.37 3.58
N SER A 21 -5.64 11.97 4.39
CA SER A 21 -4.99 13.25 4.10
C SER A 21 -3.52 13.19 4.51
N ILE A 22 -2.70 14.08 3.93
CA ILE A 22 -1.28 14.23 4.24
C ILE A 22 -0.99 15.68 4.59
N ALA A 23 0.17 15.95 5.21
CA ALA A 23 0.57 17.31 5.51
C ALA A 23 0.74 18.13 4.24
N SER A 24 0.36 19.42 4.28
CA SER A 24 0.37 20.34 3.15
C SER A 24 1.75 20.50 2.49
N ARG A 25 2.84 20.29 3.24
CA ARG A 25 4.21 20.32 2.68
C ARG A 25 4.48 19.24 1.63
N TYR A 26 3.62 18.24 1.51
CA TYR A 26 3.70 17.15 0.52
C TYR A 26 2.72 17.33 -0.64
N SER A 27 2.04 18.49 -0.67
CA SER A 27 1.07 18.83 -1.70
C SER A 27 1.41 20.18 -2.27
N THR A 28 1.11 20.38 -3.56
CA THR A 28 1.19 21.69 -4.19
C THR A 28 -0.20 22.15 -4.62
N GLY A 29 -0.39 23.48 -4.60
CA GLY A 29 -1.58 24.13 -5.13
C GLY A 29 -1.48 24.37 -6.62
N SER A 30 -2.49 25.06 -7.13
CA SER A 30 -2.50 25.61 -8.49
C SER A 30 -2.52 27.14 -8.41
N SER A 31 -1.77 27.79 -9.28
CA SER A 31 -1.83 29.25 -9.41
C SER A 31 -3.17 29.76 -9.96
N ILE A 32 -3.96 28.88 -10.60
CA ILE A 32 -5.22 29.25 -11.28
C ILE A 32 -6.43 28.68 -10.53
N MET A 33 -6.28 27.52 -9.85
CA MET A 33 -7.38 26.84 -9.17
C MET A 33 -7.15 26.83 -7.65
N PRO A 34 -7.78 27.74 -6.89
CA PRO A 34 -7.53 27.86 -5.43
C PRO A 34 -7.91 26.62 -4.62
N ASN A 35 -8.81 25.79 -5.14
CA ASN A 35 -9.28 24.55 -4.51
C ASN A 35 -8.42 23.34 -4.84
N LYS A 36 -7.43 23.48 -5.72
CA LYS A 36 -6.60 22.34 -6.14
C LYS A 36 -5.44 22.10 -5.18
N SER A 37 -5.34 20.90 -4.66
CA SER A 37 -4.21 20.41 -3.86
C SER A 37 -3.78 19.05 -4.40
N ASN A 38 -2.64 19.04 -5.09
CA ASN A 38 -2.10 17.80 -5.68
C ASN A 38 -1.12 17.16 -4.71
N PRO A 39 -1.21 15.85 -4.47
CA PRO A 39 -0.24 15.14 -3.66
C PRO A 39 1.04 14.80 -4.46
N ASP A 40 1.77 15.84 -4.88
CA ASP A 40 2.89 15.72 -5.82
C ASP A 40 3.95 14.72 -5.39
N VAL A 41 4.25 14.67 -4.10
CA VAL A 41 5.24 13.69 -3.58
C VAL A 41 4.79 12.26 -3.90
N ILE A 42 3.51 11.98 -3.75
CA ILE A 42 2.94 10.66 -4.07
C ILE A 42 3.01 10.38 -5.57
N GLU A 43 2.69 11.38 -6.39
CA GLU A 43 2.72 11.26 -7.85
C GLU A 43 4.13 11.00 -8.36
N ILE A 44 5.12 11.75 -7.87
CA ILE A 44 6.53 11.55 -8.21
C ILE A 44 7.06 10.20 -7.71
N MET A 45 6.72 9.79 -6.49
CA MET A 45 7.09 8.47 -5.99
C MET A 45 6.56 7.33 -6.88
N ARG A 46 5.35 7.49 -7.40
CA ARG A 46 4.76 6.54 -8.34
C ARG A 46 5.52 6.51 -9.67
N ALA A 47 5.93 7.69 -10.16
CA ALA A 47 6.65 7.85 -11.43
C ALA A 47 8.11 7.36 -11.36
N ASN A 48 8.79 7.53 -10.22
CA ASN A 48 10.18 7.12 -10.01
C ASN A 48 10.43 5.63 -10.28
N TYR A 49 9.42 4.80 -10.17
CA TYR A 49 9.52 3.40 -10.56
C TYR A 49 9.86 3.23 -12.06
N ALA A 50 9.28 4.06 -12.92
CA ALA A 50 9.53 3.95 -14.36
C ALA A 50 10.98 4.30 -14.69
N GLU A 51 11.56 5.30 -14.02
CA GLU A 51 12.96 5.67 -14.16
C GLU A 51 13.90 4.52 -13.73
N ILE A 52 13.66 3.96 -12.55
CA ILE A 52 14.44 2.84 -12.02
C ILE A 52 14.32 1.60 -12.93
N ALA A 53 13.11 1.30 -13.41
CA ALA A 53 12.86 0.18 -14.29
C ALA A 53 13.56 0.35 -15.67
N GLY A 54 13.59 1.59 -16.18
CA GLY A 54 14.35 1.92 -17.40
C GLY A 54 15.85 1.67 -17.24
N HIS A 55 16.42 2.11 -16.13
CA HIS A 55 17.84 1.86 -15.83
C HIS A 55 18.13 0.38 -15.59
N TYR A 56 17.20 -0.35 -14.98
CA TYR A 56 17.35 -1.80 -14.83
C TYR A 56 17.40 -2.50 -16.19
N SER A 57 16.50 -2.14 -17.12
CA SER A 57 16.49 -2.67 -18.47
C SER A 57 17.76 -2.32 -19.25
N GLU A 58 18.29 -1.10 -19.07
CA GLU A 58 19.59 -0.71 -19.64
C GLU A 58 20.72 -1.65 -19.16
N LEU A 59 20.75 -1.94 -17.85
CA LEU A 59 21.76 -2.87 -17.29
C LEU A 59 21.62 -4.28 -17.84
N GLU A 60 20.39 -4.80 -17.95
CA GLU A 60 20.14 -6.13 -18.52
C GLU A 60 20.65 -6.23 -19.96
N ASN A 61 20.38 -5.21 -20.76
CA ASN A 61 20.85 -5.18 -22.16
C ASN A 61 22.36 -5.06 -22.27
N LEU A 62 23.02 -4.26 -21.45
CA LEU A 62 24.47 -4.16 -21.41
C LEU A 62 25.16 -5.49 -21.02
N LEU A 63 24.57 -6.20 -20.05
CA LEU A 63 25.11 -7.46 -19.55
C LEU A 63 24.82 -8.66 -20.47
N SER A 64 23.92 -8.52 -21.43
CA SER A 64 23.55 -9.61 -22.35
C SER A 64 24.55 -9.88 -23.45
N LEU A 65 25.47 -8.95 -23.71
CA LEU A 65 26.33 -8.99 -24.88
C LEU A 65 27.66 -9.72 -24.68
N PRO A 66 28.44 -9.53 -23.62
CA PRO A 66 29.80 -9.94 -23.57
C PRO A 66 30.03 -11.33 -23.00
N SER A 67 30.96 -12.04 -23.60
CA SER A 67 31.71 -13.11 -22.96
C SER A 67 32.99 -12.52 -22.36
N GLY A 68 33.03 -12.31 -21.04
CA GLY A 68 34.17 -11.74 -20.35
C GLY A 68 34.02 -10.23 -20.06
N TYR A 69 35.11 -9.60 -19.63
CA TYR A 69 35.15 -8.19 -19.28
C TYR A 69 35.50 -7.31 -20.46
N HIS A 70 34.55 -6.52 -20.92
CA HIS A 70 34.70 -5.57 -22.01
C HIS A 70 34.37 -4.13 -21.57
N ARG A 71 34.73 -3.16 -22.42
CA ARG A 71 34.66 -1.74 -22.11
C ARG A 71 33.22 -1.19 -22.07
N ASP A 72 32.28 -1.84 -22.72
CA ASP A 72 30.85 -1.57 -22.66
C ASP A 72 30.31 -1.64 -21.23
N LEU A 73 30.86 -2.48 -20.34
CA LEU A 73 30.53 -2.53 -18.94
C LEU A 73 30.80 -1.20 -18.18
N GLN A 74 31.56 -0.27 -18.75
CA GLN A 74 31.72 1.07 -18.18
C GLN A 74 30.42 1.86 -18.15
N LEU A 75 29.49 1.59 -19.07
CA LEU A 75 28.20 2.26 -19.15
C LEU A 75 27.24 1.87 -18.01
N THR A 76 27.47 0.73 -17.35
CA THR A 76 26.63 0.28 -16.22
C THR A 76 26.64 1.25 -15.04
N LYS A 77 27.73 2.01 -14.86
CA LYS A 77 27.90 2.95 -13.75
C LYS A 77 26.84 4.03 -13.70
N ARG A 78 26.46 4.58 -14.87
CA ARG A 78 25.43 5.61 -14.95
C ARG A 78 24.11 5.11 -14.38
N SER A 79 23.60 4.03 -14.93
CA SER A 79 22.32 3.47 -14.54
C SER A 79 22.29 3.03 -13.08
N LEU A 80 23.37 2.45 -12.58
CA LEU A 80 23.48 2.06 -11.17
C LEU A 80 23.45 3.27 -10.25
N ILE A 81 24.22 4.33 -10.54
CA ILE A 81 24.31 5.53 -9.70
C ILE A 81 22.95 6.26 -9.68
N TYR A 82 22.34 6.49 -10.84
CA TYR A 82 21.07 7.18 -10.94
C TYR A 82 19.93 6.41 -10.27
N SER A 83 19.83 5.10 -10.50
CA SER A 83 18.82 4.25 -9.85
C SER A 83 18.95 4.27 -8.34
N THR A 84 20.18 4.12 -7.84
CA THR A 84 20.44 4.14 -6.39
C THR A 84 20.10 5.50 -5.78
N HIS A 85 20.47 6.59 -6.46
CA HIS A 85 20.13 7.94 -6.01
C HIS A 85 18.61 8.18 -5.97
N CYS A 86 17.90 7.83 -7.04
CA CYS A 86 16.45 7.94 -7.13
C CYS A 86 15.76 7.10 -6.03
N ALA A 87 16.19 5.85 -5.87
CA ALA A 87 15.65 4.97 -4.84
C ALA A 87 15.90 5.50 -3.43
N THR A 88 17.12 5.95 -3.14
CA THR A 88 17.47 6.49 -1.82
C THR A 88 16.67 7.74 -1.48
N LYS A 89 16.54 8.68 -2.42
CA LYS A 89 15.69 9.87 -2.22
C LYS A 89 14.24 9.49 -1.95
N THR A 90 13.68 8.59 -2.75
CA THR A 90 12.30 8.14 -2.60
C THR A 90 12.08 7.49 -1.22
N LEU A 91 12.98 6.60 -0.81
CA LEU A 91 12.89 5.90 0.47
C LEU A 91 13.08 6.83 1.67
N SER A 92 13.94 7.86 1.55
CA SER A 92 14.18 8.80 2.66
C SER A 92 12.97 9.67 3.00
N LEU A 93 12.06 9.88 2.04
CA LEU A 93 10.82 10.63 2.27
C LEU A 93 9.74 9.82 3.00
N LEU A 94 9.75 8.50 2.86
CA LEU A 94 8.68 7.62 3.35
C LEU A 94 8.40 7.74 4.86
N PRO A 95 9.40 7.76 5.76
CA PRO A 95 9.12 7.77 7.19
C PRO A 95 8.30 8.99 7.64
N ASP A 96 8.64 10.18 7.14
CA ASP A 96 7.96 11.41 7.53
C ASP A 96 6.65 11.59 6.79
N LEU A 97 6.56 11.13 5.55
CA LEU A 97 5.31 11.07 4.80
C LEU A 97 4.29 10.19 5.53
N ILE A 98 4.68 8.97 5.90
CA ILE A 98 3.80 8.02 6.61
C ILE A 98 3.33 8.60 7.95
N LYS A 99 4.22 9.24 8.72
CA LYS A 99 3.83 9.93 9.96
C LYS A 99 2.83 11.06 9.76
N SER A 100 2.80 11.65 8.58
CA SER A 100 1.89 12.76 8.25
C SER A 100 0.49 12.31 7.83
N ILE A 101 0.31 11.02 7.55
CA ILE A 101 -0.99 10.48 7.12
C ILE A 101 -2.01 10.57 8.25
N LYS A 102 -3.17 11.13 7.92
CA LYS A 102 -4.34 11.15 8.79
C LYS A 102 -5.48 10.41 8.13
N VAL A 103 -6.16 9.57 8.91
CA VAL A 103 -7.33 8.82 8.44
C VAL A 103 -8.59 9.66 8.69
N ASN A 104 -9.41 9.80 7.67
CA ASN A 104 -10.76 10.34 7.80
C ASN A 104 -11.71 9.20 8.24
N VAL A 105 -11.79 8.99 9.54
CA VAL A 105 -12.55 7.87 10.13
C VAL A 105 -14.04 7.93 9.75
N GLN A 106 -14.63 9.12 9.78
CA GLN A 106 -16.04 9.29 9.43
C GLN A 106 -16.31 8.88 7.98
N ARG A 107 -15.47 9.35 7.07
CA ARG A 107 -15.59 9.01 5.65
C ARG A 107 -15.30 7.53 5.40
N SER A 108 -14.27 6.97 6.03
CA SER A 108 -13.94 5.56 5.92
C SER A 108 -15.10 4.67 6.38
N ASN A 109 -15.73 5.00 7.48
CA ASN A 109 -16.88 4.26 7.99
C ASN A 109 -18.10 4.34 7.05
N SER A 110 -18.27 5.44 6.30
CA SER A 110 -19.38 5.57 5.35
C SER A 110 -19.21 4.70 4.09
N PHE A 111 -18.03 4.15 3.84
CA PHE A 111 -17.77 3.20 2.76
C PHE A 111 -17.98 1.73 3.15
N ILE A 112 -18.13 1.47 4.45
CA ILE A 112 -18.40 0.11 4.91
C ILE A 112 -19.87 -0.19 4.62
N ASP A 113 -20.09 -1.07 3.66
CA ASP A 113 -21.43 -1.57 3.33
C ASP A 113 -21.58 -3.04 3.75
N GLN A 114 -22.81 -3.52 3.56
CA GLN A 114 -23.20 -4.87 3.95
C GLN A 114 -22.44 -5.94 3.16
N ASP A 115 -22.21 -5.70 1.88
CA ASP A 115 -21.57 -6.67 1.00
C ASP A 115 -20.12 -6.96 1.42
N MET A 116 -19.44 -5.96 1.97
CA MET A 116 -18.10 -6.12 2.53
C MET A 116 -18.05 -7.09 3.71
N LEU A 117 -19.14 -7.24 4.45
CA LEU A 117 -19.23 -8.04 5.66
C LEU A 117 -19.78 -9.45 5.42
N MET A 118 -20.34 -9.73 4.24
CA MET A 118 -21.00 -11.01 3.93
C MET A 118 -20.11 -12.24 4.19
N THR A 119 -18.84 -12.16 3.83
CA THR A 119 -17.90 -13.26 4.05
C THR A 119 -17.70 -13.53 5.54
N ASP A 120 -17.59 -12.50 6.35
CA ASP A 120 -17.40 -12.65 7.78
C ASP A 120 -18.65 -13.23 8.45
N HIS A 121 -19.84 -12.86 7.98
CA HIS A 121 -21.10 -13.45 8.44
C HIS A 121 -21.20 -14.94 8.07
N ALA A 122 -20.79 -15.34 6.85
CA ALA A 122 -20.72 -16.74 6.48
C ALA A 122 -19.79 -17.54 7.41
N TYR A 123 -18.61 -17.00 7.72
CA TYR A 123 -17.68 -17.63 8.64
C TYR A 123 -18.22 -17.71 10.08
N ASN A 124 -18.95 -16.71 10.55
CA ASN A 124 -19.59 -16.78 11.87
C ASN A 124 -20.62 -17.91 11.95
N LEU A 125 -21.40 -18.13 10.89
CA LEU A 125 -22.30 -19.27 10.79
C LEU A 125 -21.56 -20.61 10.78
N VAL A 126 -20.42 -20.69 10.07
CA VAL A 126 -19.58 -21.91 10.09
C VAL A 126 -19.04 -22.18 11.48
N GLN A 127 -18.61 -21.17 12.21
CA GLN A 127 -18.14 -21.32 13.58
C GLN A 127 -19.25 -21.78 14.54
N SER A 128 -20.52 -21.46 14.23
CA SER A 128 -21.68 -21.97 14.96
C SER A 128 -22.12 -23.39 14.53
N GLY A 129 -21.37 -24.04 13.64
CA GLY A 129 -21.63 -25.43 13.22
C GLY A 129 -22.40 -25.58 11.91
N VAL A 130 -22.71 -24.49 11.20
CA VAL A 130 -23.38 -24.57 9.89
C VAL A 130 -22.34 -24.95 8.81
N PRO A 131 -22.61 -25.96 7.95
CA PRO A 131 -21.72 -26.26 6.83
C PRO A 131 -21.48 -25.03 5.95
N PHE A 132 -20.26 -24.85 5.45
CA PHE A 132 -19.86 -23.62 4.73
C PHE A 132 -20.78 -23.33 3.53
N ARG A 133 -21.19 -24.35 2.76
CA ARG A 133 -22.08 -24.18 1.60
C ARG A 133 -23.44 -23.61 2.00
N ASP A 134 -24.00 -24.10 3.10
CA ASP A 134 -25.28 -23.66 3.60
C ASP A 134 -25.19 -22.25 4.22
N ALA A 135 -24.10 -21.99 4.94
CA ALA A 135 -23.78 -20.65 5.44
C ALA A 135 -23.68 -19.62 4.29
N TYR A 136 -22.95 -19.97 3.23
CA TYR A 136 -22.82 -19.13 2.03
C TYR A 136 -24.18 -18.83 1.38
N VAL A 137 -24.99 -19.87 1.14
CA VAL A 137 -26.32 -19.72 0.53
C VAL A 137 -27.21 -18.86 1.41
N LYS A 138 -27.19 -19.11 2.72
CA LYS A 138 -28.00 -18.36 3.69
C LYS A 138 -27.64 -16.87 3.70
N VAL A 139 -26.36 -16.54 3.77
CA VAL A 139 -25.90 -15.13 3.76
C VAL A 139 -26.21 -14.46 2.44
N LYS A 140 -26.01 -15.15 1.31
CA LYS A 140 -26.29 -14.61 -0.03
C LYS A 140 -27.79 -14.36 -0.28
N SER A 141 -28.68 -15.19 0.28
CA SER A 141 -30.13 -15.06 0.13
C SER A 141 -30.78 -14.14 1.14
N THR A 142 -30.08 -13.77 2.20
CA THR A 142 -30.63 -12.96 3.29
C THR A 142 -30.38 -11.48 3.02
N GLN A 143 -31.46 -10.74 2.80
CA GLN A 143 -31.46 -9.26 2.82
C GLN A 143 -31.75 -8.73 4.24
N ASP A 144 -31.45 -9.50 5.29
CA ASP A 144 -31.76 -9.15 6.66
C ASP A 144 -30.74 -8.15 7.24
N PRO A 145 -31.13 -6.89 7.47
CA PRO A 145 -30.24 -5.89 8.06
C PRO A 145 -29.71 -6.26 9.45
N GLN A 146 -30.42 -7.12 10.19
CA GLN A 146 -30.02 -7.51 11.55
C GLN A 146 -28.85 -8.49 11.59
N LEU A 147 -28.68 -9.31 10.55
CA LEU A 147 -27.49 -10.16 10.43
C LEU A 147 -26.21 -9.34 10.21
N ILE A 148 -26.36 -8.11 9.77
CA ILE A 148 -25.29 -7.24 9.27
C ILE A 148 -24.85 -6.23 10.34
N THR A 149 -25.70 -5.93 11.31
CA THR A 149 -25.39 -5.03 12.42
C THR A 149 -24.72 -5.71 13.61
N GLN A 150 -24.58 -7.04 13.59
CA GLN A 150 -23.82 -7.72 14.64
C GLN A 150 -22.35 -7.35 14.53
N PRO A 151 -21.73 -6.84 15.60
CA PRO A 151 -20.30 -6.58 15.58
C PRO A 151 -19.59 -7.86 15.22
N LEU A 152 -18.69 -7.78 14.24
CA LEU A 152 -17.85 -8.90 13.84
C LEU A 152 -17.11 -9.41 15.07
N SER A 153 -17.60 -10.48 15.67
CA SER A 153 -16.98 -11.13 16.84
C SER A 153 -15.67 -11.83 16.48
N ARG A 154 -15.19 -11.59 15.26
CA ARG A 154 -14.01 -12.24 14.70
C ARG A 154 -12.76 -11.71 15.39
N LYS A 155 -12.35 -12.35 16.45
CA LYS A 155 -10.97 -12.34 16.93
C LYS A 155 -10.12 -13.09 15.93
N ASN A 156 -9.88 -12.48 14.77
CA ASN A 156 -9.02 -13.09 13.78
C ASN A 156 -7.58 -13.09 14.30
N SER A 157 -7.11 -14.25 14.70
CA SER A 157 -5.78 -14.47 15.27
C SER A 157 -4.67 -14.55 14.22
N SER A 158 -4.99 -14.52 12.93
CA SER A 158 -3.99 -14.64 11.87
C SER A 158 -3.00 -13.47 11.93
N SER A 159 -1.71 -13.80 11.98
CA SER A 159 -0.64 -12.80 11.94
C SER A 159 -0.73 -11.95 10.66
N GLY A 160 -0.66 -10.64 10.81
CA GLY A 160 -0.81 -9.66 9.72
C GLY A 160 -2.24 -9.24 9.41
N SER A 161 -3.26 -9.80 10.11
CA SER A 161 -4.64 -9.32 9.97
C SER A 161 -4.82 -7.93 10.59
N PRO A 162 -5.87 -7.15 10.23
CA PRO A 162 -6.14 -5.84 10.81
C PRO A 162 -6.28 -5.86 12.35
N TYR A 163 -6.70 -7.00 12.91
CA TYR A 163 -6.85 -7.18 14.36
C TYR A 163 -5.60 -7.75 15.05
N ASN A 164 -4.64 -8.24 14.27
CA ASN A 164 -3.38 -8.81 14.76
C ASN A 164 -2.24 -8.49 13.79
N LEU A 165 -1.77 -7.26 13.80
CA LEU A 165 -0.66 -6.79 12.92
C LEU A 165 0.68 -7.45 13.24
N ASP A 166 0.79 -8.11 14.42
CA ASP A 166 1.99 -8.78 14.90
C ASP A 166 3.26 -7.91 14.82
N LEU A 167 3.12 -6.66 15.27
CA LEU A 167 4.19 -5.66 15.22
C LEU A 167 5.46 -6.10 15.97
N LYS A 168 5.34 -7.05 16.89
CA LYS A 168 6.51 -7.60 17.62
C LYS A 168 7.46 -8.32 16.69
N ILE A 169 6.93 -9.13 15.77
CA ILE A 169 7.74 -9.83 14.75
C ILE A 169 8.44 -8.82 13.84
N LEU A 170 7.73 -7.80 13.37
CA LEU A 170 8.30 -6.76 12.51
C LEU A 170 9.41 -5.98 13.21
N LYS A 171 9.20 -5.59 14.47
CA LYS A 171 10.22 -4.93 15.30
C LYS A 171 11.45 -5.80 15.51
N SER A 172 11.27 -7.09 15.79
CA SER A 172 12.40 -8.03 15.96
C SER A 172 13.21 -8.17 14.67
N ARG A 173 12.54 -8.27 13.51
CA ARG A 173 13.22 -8.30 12.20
C ARG A 173 14.01 -7.02 11.94
N LEU A 174 13.43 -5.87 12.20
CA LEU A 174 14.10 -4.57 12.05
C LEU A 174 15.35 -4.48 12.94
N GLN A 175 15.26 -4.86 14.22
CA GLN A 175 16.39 -4.88 15.13
C GLN A 175 17.54 -5.79 14.67
N LYS A 176 17.24 -6.91 14.02
CA LYS A 176 18.27 -7.79 13.44
C LYS A 176 19.00 -7.13 12.26
N LEU A 177 18.28 -6.34 11.45
CA LEU A 177 18.86 -5.63 10.30
C LEU A 177 19.69 -4.41 10.70
N THR A 178 19.37 -3.78 11.83
CA THR A 178 20.03 -2.54 12.29
C THR A 178 21.19 -2.79 13.25
N LYS A 179 21.43 -4.04 13.69
CA LYS A 179 22.61 -4.36 14.49
C LYS A 179 23.86 -4.25 13.61
N PRO A 180 24.86 -3.44 14.01
CA PRO A 180 26.14 -3.45 13.34
C PRO A 180 26.76 -4.86 13.42
N LYS A 181 27.33 -5.31 12.30
CA LYS A 181 28.13 -6.53 12.25
C LYS A 181 29.44 -6.33 12.95
#